data_d03f5ed919113b3c5717f0bf0f9307da
#
_entry.id   d03f5ed919113b3c5717f0bf0f9307da
#
_cell.length_a   1.000
_cell.length_b   1.000
_cell.length_c   1.000
_cell.angle_alpha   90.00
_cell.angle_beta   90.00
_cell.angle_gamma   90.00
#
_symmetry.space_group_name_H-M   'P 1'
#
loop_
_entity.id
_entity.type
_entity.pdbx_description
1 polymer ?
#
loop_
_entity_poly.entity_id
_entity_poly.type
_entity_poly.pdbx_seq_one_letter_code
_entity_poly.pdbx_strand_id
1 'polypeptide(L)'
;MERYGKILYGGLRTLADELGKEEWRDARYFILLDENTFRECLATLVTQVEPLEEAEFIEVPTGEECKSLEVAAQVWQTLLESGADTSSVIVNLGGGCVCDLGGYVAAGYKRGIRYINVPTSLLAMVDASIGGKTAVNFGGIKNSIGHFYLASLICLEPDFLETLPQEELVNGQMEMVKTAVVTDSKMFKECMRANTPSRLEGVPEWRGRVSKQQTVNVCRIKNRIVRTDPYDQGIRHILNFGHTFGHAIEVYRQLPHGIAVGIGMQVAMYLSVKKVGLSEEVYNTYSQWFRQQLSTINYQLSVFNLKDIEYLLPLMHQDKKSADGELRCVLLQEPGAAMIDVTVSDNEVRDAFLHLK
;
A
#
# COMPACT_ATOMS: atom_id res chain seq x y z
N MET A 1 23.98 -9.38 9.94
CA MET A 1 22.56 -9.00 10.01
C MET A 1 22.05 -8.79 8.61
N GLU A 2 21.05 -9.53 8.18
CA GLU A 2 20.42 -9.26 6.89
C GLU A 2 19.84 -7.84 6.93
N ARG A 3 20.26 -7.01 5.98
CA ARG A 3 19.81 -5.60 5.87
C ARG A 3 18.35 -5.43 5.45
N TYR A 4 17.61 -6.54 5.28
CA TYR A 4 16.24 -6.55 4.76
C TYR A 4 15.37 -7.40 5.68
N GLY A 5 14.22 -6.85 6.09
CA GLY A 5 13.25 -7.56 6.91
C GLY A 5 12.78 -8.87 6.25
N LYS A 6 12.55 -9.88 7.07
CA LYS A 6 12.07 -11.17 6.64
C LYS A 6 10.56 -11.13 6.47
N ILE A 7 10.05 -11.61 5.32
CA ILE A 7 8.60 -11.78 5.11
C ILE A 7 8.21 -13.22 5.42
N LEU A 8 7.25 -13.38 6.31
CA LEU A 8 6.68 -14.65 6.73
C LEU A 8 5.38 -14.86 5.93
N TYR A 9 5.38 -15.84 5.02
CA TYR A 9 4.24 -16.14 4.13
C TYR A 9 3.29 -17.21 4.66
N GLY A 10 3.61 -17.81 5.80
CA GLY A 10 2.82 -18.89 6.41
C GLY A 10 1.89 -18.42 7.54
N GLY A 11 1.58 -17.13 7.61
CA GLY A 11 0.65 -16.56 8.57
C GLY A 11 1.18 -16.52 10.01
N LEU A 12 0.24 -16.39 10.97
CA LEU A 12 0.54 -16.21 12.39
C LEU A 12 1.33 -17.37 12.99
N ARG A 13 1.11 -18.60 12.50
CA ARG A 13 1.90 -19.75 12.95
C ARG A 13 3.40 -19.58 12.71
N THR A 14 3.76 -19.05 11.52
CA THR A 14 5.18 -18.80 11.22
C THR A 14 5.74 -17.62 12.02
N LEU A 15 4.90 -16.68 12.44
CA LEU A 15 5.29 -15.61 13.36
C LEU A 15 5.56 -16.18 14.75
N ALA A 16 4.69 -17.06 15.27
CA ALA A 16 4.89 -17.74 16.57
C ALA A 16 6.21 -18.53 16.58
N ASP A 17 6.46 -19.34 15.53
CA ASP A 17 7.70 -20.09 15.37
C ASP A 17 8.94 -19.17 15.32
N GLU A 18 8.82 -18.00 14.72
CA GLU A 18 9.92 -17.04 14.61
C GLU A 18 10.21 -16.36 15.95
N LEU A 19 9.16 -15.88 16.64
CA LEU A 19 9.29 -15.19 17.93
C LEU A 19 9.69 -16.13 19.07
N GLY A 20 9.49 -17.44 18.93
CA GLY A 20 9.98 -18.45 19.86
C GLY A 20 11.50 -18.67 19.84
N LYS A 21 12.24 -18.04 18.91
CA LYS A 21 13.69 -18.16 18.81
C LYS A 21 14.43 -17.33 19.86
N GLU A 22 15.67 -17.75 20.14
CA GLU A 22 16.57 -17.09 21.12
C GLU A 22 16.69 -15.59 20.94
N GLU A 23 16.76 -15.09 19.70
CA GLU A 23 16.95 -13.67 19.39
C GLU A 23 15.78 -12.77 19.81
N TRP A 24 14.61 -13.36 20.11
CA TRP A 24 13.40 -12.66 20.52
C TRP A 24 13.02 -12.92 21.98
N ARG A 25 13.73 -13.79 22.68
CA ARG A 25 13.37 -14.28 24.02
C ARG A 25 13.16 -13.17 25.05
N ASP A 26 14.04 -12.18 25.07
CA ASP A 26 14.02 -11.09 26.08
C ASP A 26 13.30 -9.84 25.52
N ALA A 27 12.62 -9.94 24.41
CA ALA A 27 11.92 -8.83 23.81
C ALA A 27 10.62 -8.53 24.57
N ARG A 28 10.40 -7.25 24.90
CA ARG A 28 9.10 -6.76 25.38
C ARG A 28 8.31 -6.23 24.18
N TYR A 29 7.09 -6.69 24.02
CA TYR A 29 6.27 -6.39 22.87
C TYR A 29 5.21 -5.34 23.17
N PHE A 30 5.03 -4.40 22.23
CA PHE A 30 4.00 -3.38 22.22
C PHE A 30 3.20 -3.48 20.92
N ILE A 31 1.92 -3.83 21.00
CA ILE A 31 1.05 -3.95 19.84
C ILE A 31 0.42 -2.59 19.57
N LEU A 32 0.77 -1.97 18.45
CA LEU A 32 0.16 -0.75 17.95
C LEU A 32 -1.00 -1.11 17.00
N LEU A 33 -2.19 -0.59 17.30
CA LEU A 33 -3.41 -0.94 16.60
C LEU A 33 -4.44 0.20 16.66
N ASP A 34 -5.51 0.10 15.86
CA ASP A 34 -6.67 0.98 15.94
C ASP A 34 -7.92 0.24 16.45
N GLU A 35 -9.03 0.95 16.69
CA GLU A 35 -10.28 0.38 17.16
C GLU A 35 -10.77 -0.81 16.30
N ASN A 36 -10.65 -0.71 14.96
CA ASN A 36 -11.11 -1.76 14.07
C ASN A 36 -10.27 -3.03 14.23
N THR A 37 -8.95 -2.90 14.25
CA THR A 37 -8.04 -4.05 14.40
C THR A 37 -7.99 -4.59 15.81
N PHE A 38 -8.29 -3.76 16.82
CA PHE A 38 -8.55 -4.23 18.17
C PHE A 38 -9.72 -5.21 18.19
N ARG A 39 -10.85 -4.82 17.58
CA ARG A 39 -12.07 -5.63 17.57
C ARG A 39 -11.96 -6.89 16.71
N GLU A 40 -11.37 -6.78 15.50
CA GLU A 40 -11.43 -7.84 14.50
C GLU A 40 -10.19 -8.75 14.48
N CYS A 41 -9.01 -8.27 14.93
CA CYS A 41 -7.75 -8.94 14.67
C CYS A 41 -6.96 -9.31 15.94
N LEU A 42 -7.03 -8.50 17.02
CA LEU A 42 -6.17 -8.65 18.19
C LEU A 42 -6.32 -10.02 18.86
N ALA A 43 -7.55 -10.47 19.12
CA ALA A 43 -7.80 -11.74 19.78
C ALA A 43 -7.18 -12.92 19.00
N THR A 44 -7.29 -12.90 17.67
CA THR A 44 -6.69 -13.92 16.80
C THR A 44 -5.16 -13.89 16.87
N LEU A 45 -4.56 -12.69 16.86
CA LEU A 45 -3.11 -12.53 16.94
C LEU A 45 -2.56 -13.09 18.25
N VAL A 46 -3.06 -12.63 19.40
CA VAL A 46 -2.52 -13.03 20.71
C VAL A 46 -2.79 -14.50 21.04
N THR A 47 -3.91 -15.06 20.57
CA THR A 47 -4.21 -16.49 20.79
C THR A 47 -3.32 -17.42 19.96
N GLN A 48 -2.91 -17.00 18.75
CA GLN A 48 -2.09 -17.84 17.87
C GLN A 48 -0.59 -17.59 17.99
N VAL A 49 -0.18 -16.50 18.63
CA VAL A 49 1.22 -16.09 18.77
C VAL A 49 1.55 -15.95 20.26
N GLU A 50 1.79 -17.08 20.94
CA GLU A 50 2.03 -17.15 22.39
C GLU A 50 3.00 -16.08 22.93
N PRO A 51 4.13 -15.72 22.29
CA PRO A 51 5.00 -14.64 22.77
C PRO A 51 4.34 -13.26 22.85
N LEU A 52 3.16 -13.08 22.27
CA LEU A 52 2.39 -11.82 22.30
C LEU A 52 1.25 -11.82 23.30
N GLU A 53 1.03 -12.90 24.07
CA GLU A 53 -0.07 -12.99 25.06
C GLU A 53 0.02 -11.91 26.15
N GLU A 54 1.25 -11.57 26.58
CA GLU A 54 1.49 -10.54 27.61
C GLU A 54 1.91 -9.19 27.01
N ALA A 55 1.77 -8.99 25.68
CA ALA A 55 2.12 -7.74 25.03
C ALA A 55 1.20 -6.60 25.51
N GLU A 56 1.78 -5.44 25.76
CA GLU A 56 0.99 -4.22 25.96
C GLU A 56 0.47 -3.70 24.62
N PHE A 57 -0.74 -3.15 24.58
CA PHE A 57 -1.27 -2.59 23.37
C PHE A 57 -1.49 -1.08 23.49
N ILE A 58 -1.23 -0.39 22.39
CA ILE A 58 -1.34 1.06 22.25
C ILE A 58 -2.34 1.32 21.13
N GLU A 59 -3.50 1.87 21.49
CA GLU A 59 -4.53 2.23 20.54
C GLU A 59 -4.27 3.63 19.97
N VAL A 60 -4.41 3.77 18.64
CA VAL A 60 -4.28 5.03 17.92
C VAL A 60 -5.56 5.33 17.12
N PRO A 61 -5.79 6.59 16.72
CA PRO A 61 -6.92 6.95 15.88
C PRO A 61 -6.98 6.13 14.59
N THR A 62 -8.18 5.84 14.10
CA THR A 62 -8.40 5.06 12.87
C THR A 62 -8.06 5.86 11.62
N GLY A 63 -7.48 5.21 10.61
CA GLY A 63 -7.22 5.79 9.29
C GLY A 63 -6.12 6.85 9.28
N GLU A 64 -6.22 7.84 8.38
CA GLU A 64 -5.20 8.87 8.20
C GLU A 64 -5.00 9.80 9.41
N GLU A 65 -5.95 9.86 10.32
CA GLU A 65 -5.84 10.68 11.54
C GLU A 65 -4.71 10.21 12.45
N CYS A 66 -4.36 8.92 12.42
CA CYS A 66 -3.23 8.43 13.21
C CYS A 66 -1.88 8.93 12.68
N LYS A 67 -1.76 9.29 11.40
CA LYS A 67 -0.50 9.65 10.75
C LYS A 67 -0.09 11.11 11.02
N SER A 68 0.07 11.49 12.29
CA SER A 68 0.51 12.82 12.69
C SER A 68 1.69 12.78 13.67
N LEU A 69 2.43 13.89 13.77
CA LEU A 69 3.50 14.02 14.75
C LEU A 69 2.97 13.97 16.18
N GLU A 70 1.78 14.50 16.39
CA GLU A 70 1.10 14.53 17.67
C GLU A 70 0.81 13.10 18.17
N VAL A 71 0.27 12.24 17.31
CA VAL A 71 0.02 10.83 17.64
C VAL A 71 1.34 10.09 17.82
N ALA A 72 2.34 10.32 16.97
CA ALA A 72 3.67 9.72 17.14
C ALA A 72 4.28 10.10 18.50
N ALA A 73 4.15 11.38 18.93
CA ALA A 73 4.63 11.84 20.23
C ALA A 73 3.88 11.16 21.40
N GLN A 74 2.57 10.95 21.28
CA GLN A 74 1.78 10.22 22.27
C GLN A 74 2.25 8.75 22.39
N VAL A 75 2.50 8.08 21.27
CA VAL A 75 3.03 6.70 21.27
C VAL A 75 4.42 6.66 21.91
N TRP A 76 5.33 7.59 21.59
CA TRP A 76 6.63 7.68 22.27
C TRP A 76 6.49 7.90 23.77
N GLN A 77 5.56 8.75 24.20
CA GLN A 77 5.30 8.99 25.63
C GLN A 77 4.84 7.72 26.32
N THR A 78 3.87 7.00 25.74
CA THR A 78 3.38 5.70 26.25
C THR A 78 4.51 4.68 26.38
N LEU A 79 5.34 4.55 25.36
CA LEU A 79 6.50 3.65 25.39
C LEU A 79 7.49 4.00 26.52
N LEU A 80 7.73 5.31 26.76
CA LEU A 80 8.60 5.78 27.86
C LEU A 80 8.00 5.47 29.23
N GLU A 81 6.71 5.74 29.43
CA GLU A 81 6.01 5.50 30.68
C GLU A 81 5.91 4.00 31.00
N SER A 82 5.72 3.17 29.99
CA SER A 82 5.78 1.72 30.11
C SER A 82 7.20 1.18 30.30
N GLY A 83 8.23 2.01 30.25
CA GLY A 83 9.63 1.59 30.45
C GLY A 83 10.21 0.81 29.26
N ALA A 84 9.72 1.03 28.04
CA ALA A 84 10.29 0.43 26.84
C ALA A 84 11.78 0.84 26.66
N ASP A 85 12.60 -0.12 26.28
CA ASP A 85 14.03 0.04 26.05
C ASP A 85 14.45 -0.28 24.60
N THR A 86 15.75 -0.41 24.35
CA THR A 86 16.29 -0.70 23.02
C THR A 86 16.06 -2.15 22.57
N SER A 87 15.68 -3.07 23.46
CA SER A 87 15.34 -4.46 23.15
C SER A 87 13.86 -4.62 22.83
N SER A 88 13.03 -3.64 23.17
CA SER A 88 11.60 -3.63 22.94
C SER A 88 11.25 -3.68 21.44
N VAL A 89 10.06 -4.21 21.13
CA VAL A 89 9.60 -4.43 19.77
C VAL A 89 8.19 -3.88 19.61
N ILE A 90 7.98 -3.04 18.61
CA ILE A 90 6.63 -2.61 18.22
C ILE A 90 6.06 -3.62 17.22
N VAL A 91 4.84 -4.11 17.45
CA VAL A 91 4.07 -4.96 16.54
C VAL A 91 2.93 -4.14 15.96
N ASN A 92 3.04 -3.74 14.71
CA ASN A 92 2.00 -2.97 14.01
C ASN A 92 0.92 -3.92 13.52
N LEU A 93 -0.20 -3.99 14.22
CA LEU A 93 -1.38 -4.76 13.82
C LEU A 93 -2.38 -3.83 13.15
N GLY A 94 -2.30 -3.67 11.83
CA GLY A 94 -3.18 -2.70 11.17
C GLY A 94 -3.03 -2.56 9.67
N GLY A 95 -3.78 -1.60 9.13
CA GLY A 95 -3.66 -1.17 7.74
C GLY A 95 -2.38 -0.37 7.47
N GLY A 96 -2.30 0.23 6.27
CA GLY A 96 -1.14 1.02 5.86
C GLY A 96 -0.80 2.16 6.81
N CYS A 97 -1.81 2.87 7.34
CA CYS A 97 -1.61 3.99 8.26
C CYS A 97 -0.91 3.56 9.56
N VAL A 98 -1.36 2.45 10.17
CA VAL A 98 -0.75 1.89 11.38
C VAL A 98 0.68 1.40 11.09
N CYS A 99 0.91 0.73 9.94
CA CYS A 99 2.25 0.29 9.54
C CYS A 99 3.22 1.45 9.36
N ASP A 100 2.77 2.53 8.70
CA ASP A 100 3.59 3.73 8.47
C ASP A 100 3.92 4.47 9.77
N LEU A 101 2.90 4.71 10.60
CA LEU A 101 3.08 5.35 11.91
C LEU A 101 4.00 4.55 12.81
N GLY A 102 3.74 3.25 12.98
CA GLY A 102 4.50 2.40 13.88
C GLY A 102 5.96 2.24 13.43
N GLY A 103 6.20 2.14 12.12
CA GLY A 103 7.54 2.16 11.57
C GLY A 103 8.27 3.50 11.79
N TYR A 104 7.56 4.63 11.66
CA TYR A 104 8.07 5.97 11.95
C TYR A 104 8.42 6.12 13.43
N VAL A 105 7.52 5.70 14.32
CA VAL A 105 7.74 5.69 15.78
C VAL A 105 8.95 4.83 16.13
N ALA A 106 9.03 3.61 15.60
CA ALA A 106 10.14 2.70 15.84
C ALA A 106 11.49 3.27 15.39
N ALA A 107 11.53 3.94 14.24
CA ALA A 107 12.74 4.58 13.72
C ALA A 107 13.26 5.70 14.63
N GLY A 108 12.35 6.49 15.21
CA GLY A 108 12.71 7.62 16.08
C GLY A 108 13.00 7.24 17.54
N TYR A 109 12.31 6.23 18.08
CA TYR A 109 12.41 5.84 19.47
C TYR A 109 13.79 5.26 19.81
N LYS A 110 14.48 5.81 20.83
CA LYS A 110 15.83 5.36 21.26
C LYS A 110 16.85 5.27 20.10
N ARG A 111 16.68 6.01 19.01
CA ARG A 111 17.48 5.98 17.76
C ARG A 111 17.29 4.70 16.94
N GLY A 112 16.14 4.07 17.06
CA GLY A 112 15.72 2.88 16.33
C GLY A 112 15.56 1.66 17.22
N ILE A 113 14.33 1.14 17.27
CA ILE A 113 14.01 -0.16 17.90
C ILE A 113 13.43 -1.08 16.82
N ARG A 114 13.45 -2.39 17.09
CA ARG A 114 12.84 -3.36 16.17
C ARG A 114 11.34 -3.14 16.05
N TYR A 115 10.80 -3.41 14.86
CA TYR A 115 9.37 -3.49 14.69
C TYR A 115 8.97 -4.60 13.72
N ILE A 116 7.72 -5.05 13.84
CA ILE A 116 7.11 -6.11 13.06
C ILE A 116 5.83 -5.56 12.46
N ASN A 117 5.62 -5.76 11.15
CA ASN A 117 4.34 -5.48 10.53
C ASN A 117 3.49 -6.76 10.46
N VAL A 118 2.26 -6.67 10.95
CA VAL A 118 1.19 -7.64 10.77
C VAL A 118 0.04 -6.92 10.04
N PRO A 119 0.19 -6.74 8.70
CA PRO A 119 -0.78 -5.99 7.91
C PRO A 119 -2.13 -6.70 7.88
N THR A 120 -3.22 -5.95 8.09
CA THR A 120 -4.59 -6.46 8.16
C THR A 120 -5.45 -6.05 6.98
N SER A 121 -5.04 -5.06 6.19
CA SER A 121 -5.71 -4.67 4.95
C SER A 121 -4.95 -5.19 3.72
N LEU A 122 -5.68 -5.42 2.61
CA LEU A 122 -5.06 -5.87 1.36
C LEU A 122 -3.99 -4.89 0.87
N LEU A 123 -4.28 -3.58 0.90
CA LEU A 123 -3.32 -2.54 0.53
C LEU A 123 -2.03 -2.64 1.36
N ALA A 124 -2.16 -2.81 2.68
CA ALA A 124 -0.99 -2.96 3.54
C ALA A 124 -0.22 -4.24 3.24
N MET A 125 -0.90 -5.37 2.98
CA MET A 125 -0.27 -6.65 2.66
C MET A 125 0.55 -6.60 1.39
N VAL A 126 0.00 -5.99 0.31
CA VAL A 126 0.63 -6.02 -1.01
C VAL A 126 1.55 -4.83 -1.27
N ASP A 127 1.40 -3.74 -0.50
CA ASP A 127 2.12 -2.49 -0.73
C ASP A 127 2.72 -1.88 0.53
N ALA A 128 1.94 -1.24 1.38
CA ALA A 128 2.43 -0.30 2.39
C ALA A 128 3.38 -0.92 3.43
N SER A 129 3.14 -2.15 3.90
CA SER A 129 4.01 -2.80 4.89
C SER A 129 5.40 -3.18 4.36
N ILE A 130 5.60 -3.16 3.02
CA ILE A 130 6.80 -3.68 2.34
C ILE A 130 7.62 -2.52 1.80
N GLY A 131 8.87 -2.40 2.22
CA GLY A 131 9.80 -1.44 1.62
C GLY A 131 10.31 -0.34 2.53
N GLY A 132 9.87 -0.32 3.80
CA GLY A 132 10.44 0.51 4.85
C GLY A 132 10.27 2.02 4.66
N LYS A 133 9.41 2.45 3.77
CA LYS A 133 8.98 3.85 3.71
C LYS A 133 7.97 4.08 4.82
N THR A 134 8.41 4.68 5.92
CA THR A 134 7.58 4.99 7.08
C THR A 134 7.40 6.48 7.16
N ALA A 135 6.18 6.97 7.43
CA ALA A 135 5.92 8.39 7.37
C ALA A 135 4.72 8.83 8.22
N VAL A 136 4.71 10.13 8.51
CA VAL A 136 3.57 10.87 9.05
C VAL A 136 3.28 12.08 8.15
N ASN A 137 2.07 12.60 8.26
CA ASN A 137 1.61 13.80 7.56
C ASN A 137 2.06 15.04 8.34
N PHE A 138 2.40 16.11 7.64
CA PHE A 138 2.78 17.37 8.28
C PHE A 138 2.45 18.55 7.37
N GLY A 139 1.91 19.63 7.95
CA GLY A 139 1.57 20.84 7.22
C GLY A 139 0.54 20.65 6.10
N GLY A 140 -0.37 19.68 6.26
CA GLY A 140 -1.38 19.34 5.24
C GLY A 140 -0.85 18.50 4.07
N ILE A 141 0.42 18.09 4.12
CA ILE A 141 1.05 17.27 3.08
C ILE A 141 1.20 15.84 3.58
N LYS A 142 0.62 14.87 2.86
CA LYS A 142 0.71 13.44 3.18
C LYS A 142 2.16 12.95 3.05
N ASN A 143 2.57 12.08 4.00
CA ASN A 143 3.85 11.38 4.00
C ASN A 143 5.09 12.30 3.88
N SER A 144 4.98 13.56 4.33
CA SER A 144 6.04 14.57 4.12
C SER A 144 7.23 14.42 5.07
N ILE A 145 7.04 13.76 6.22
CA ILE A 145 8.10 13.48 7.18
C ILE A 145 8.20 11.96 7.38
N GLY A 146 9.37 11.38 7.16
CA GLY A 146 9.51 9.94 7.25
C GLY A 146 10.94 9.43 7.22
N HIS A 147 11.05 8.11 7.29
CA HIS A 147 12.32 7.39 7.27
C HIS A 147 12.28 6.23 6.28
N PHE A 148 13.46 5.84 5.80
CA PHE A 148 13.67 4.52 5.24
C PHE A 148 14.11 3.58 6.36
N TYR A 149 13.12 2.95 7.03
CA TYR A 149 13.38 2.06 8.15
C TYR A 149 12.63 0.74 7.94
N LEU A 150 13.38 -0.35 7.78
CA LEU A 150 12.82 -1.66 7.42
C LEU A 150 12.29 -2.39 8.64
N ALA A 151 11.10 -2.97 8.52
CA ALA A 151 10.57 -3.89 9.52
C ALA A 151 11.52 -5.09 9.69
N SER A 152 11.73 -5.54 10.92
CA SER A 152 12.48 -6.77 11.19
C SER A 152 11.76 -7.99 10.62
N LEU A 153 10.43 -8.02 10.80
CA LEU A 153 9.55 -9.05 10.24
C LEU A 153 8.31 -8.40 9.61
N ILE A 154 7.78 -9.06 8.58
CA ILE A 154 6.45 -8.78 8.03
C ILE A 154 5.70 -10.11 8.02
N CYS A 155 4.61 -10.22 8.77
CA CYS A 155 3.79 -11.43 8.83
C CYS A 155 2.54 -11.25 7.97
N LEU A 156 2.44 -12.00 6.89
CA LEU A 156 1.26 -11.99 6.02
C LEU A 156 0.24 -13.04 6.50
N GLU A 157 -0.88 -12.56 7.05
CA GLU A 157 -2.03 -13.37 7.43
C GLU A 157 -3.26 -12.99 6.60
N PRO A 158 -3.47 -13.62 5.44
CA PRO A 158 -4.57 -13.26 4.56
C PRO A 158 -5.97 -13.53 5.14
N ASP A 159 -6.08 -14.29 6.23
CA ASP A 159 -7.37 -14.52 6.87
C ASP A 159 -7.93 -13.26 7.54
N PHE A 160 -7.09 -12.27 7.87
CA PHE A 160 -7.56 -10.95 8.32
C PHE A 160 -8.38 -10.19 7.26
N LEU A 161 -8.30 -10.59 6.00
CA LEU A 161 -9.14 -9.99 4.95
C LEU A 161 -10.61 -10.44 5.04
N GLU A 162 -10.94 -11.43 5.88
CA GLU A 162 -12.33 -11.93 6.03
C GLU A 162 -13.28 -10.90 6.62
N THR A 163 -12.78 -10.04 7.48
CA THR A 163 -13.55 -8.95 8.11
C THR A 163 -13.35 -7.60 7.45
N LEU A 164 -12.47 -7.53 6.43
CA LEU A 164 -12.15 -6.26 5.77
C LEU A 164 -13.33 -5.75 4.93
N PRO A 165 -13.74 -4.48 5.07
CA PRO A 165 -14.78 -3.88 4.24
C PRO A 165 -14.48 -3.99 2.74
N GLN A 166 -15.55 -4.16 1.93
CA GLN A 166 -15.42 -4.31 0.48
C GLN A 166 -14.69 -3.14 -0.20
N GLU A 167 -14.89 -1.93 0.28
CA GLU A 167 -14.22 -0.74 -0.23
C GLU A 167 -12.70 -0.83 -0.03
N GLU A 168 -12.24 -1.30 1.13
CA GLU A 168 -10.82 -1.50 1.43
C GLU A 168 -10.21 -2.66 0.63
N LEU A 169 -11.00 -3.69 0.31
CA LEU A 169 -10.55 -4.72 -0.63
C LEU A 169 -10.32 -4.15 -2.02
N VAL A 170 -11.27 -3.36 -2.55
CA VAL A 170 -11.12 -2.69 -3.85
C VAL A 170 -9.94 -1.73 -3.83
N ASN A 171 -9.77 -0.97 -2.74
CA ASN A 171 -8.63 -0.08 -2.52
C ASN A 171 -7.29 -0.83 -2.67
N GLY A 172 -7.13 -1.96 -1.99
CA GLY A 172 -5.92 -2.79 -2.08
C GLY A 172 -5.74 -3.50 -3.43
N GLN A 173 -6.82 -3.87 -4.13
CA GLN A 173 -6.75 -4.49 -5.46
C GLN A 173 -6.08 -3.58 -6.49
N MET A 174 -6.22 -2.27 -6.38
CA MET A 174 -5.55 -1.33 -7.30
C MET A 174 -4.04 -1.45 -7.20
N GLU A 175 -3.50 -1.56 -6.00
CA GLU A 175 -2.06 -1.75 -5.77
C GLU A 175 -1.56 -3.13 -6.22
N MET A 176 -2.40 -4.19 -6.07
CA MET A 176 -2.10 -5.50 -6.65
C MET A 176 -1.96 -5.42 -8.17
N VAL A 177 -2.95 -4.84 -8.83
CA VAL A 177 -2.97 -4.71 -10.30
C VAL A 177 -1.85 -3.83 -10.79
N LYS A 178 -1.57 -2.73 -10.08
CA LYS A 178 -0.41 -1.88 -10.36
C LYS A 178 0.88 -2.70 -10.39
N THR A 179 1.16 -3.42 -9.33
CA THR A 179 2.38 -4.24 -9.24
C THR A 179 2.41 -5.31 -10.31
N ALA A 180 1.27 -5.97 -10.58
CA ALA A 180 1.19 -6.98 -11.63
C ALA A 180 1.44 -6.40 -13.03
N VAL A 181 0.80 -5.30 -13.39
CA VAL A 181 0.87 -4.74 -14.75
C VAL A 181 2.26 -4.20 -15.08
N VAL A 182 2.99 -3.66 -14.09
CA VAL A 182 4.35 -3.13 -14.33
C VAL A 182 5.44 -4.21 -14.33
N THR A 183 5.13 -5.44 -13.86
CA THR A 183 6.16 -6.47 -13.63
C THR A 183 5.92 -7.79 -14.32
N ASP A 184 4.68 -8.21 -14.53
CA ASP A 184 4.35 -9.57 -14.98
C ASP A 184 3.03 -9.61 -15.76
N SER A 185 3.13 -9.83 -17.08
CA SER A 185 1.96 -9.90 -17.96
C SER A 185 1.01 -11.06 -17.64
N LYS A 186 1.54 -12.18 -17.13
CA LYS A 186 0.72 -13.33 -16.75
C LYS A 186 -0.09 -13.01 -15.50
N MET A 187 0.56 -12.44 -14.49
CA MET A 187 -0.11 -12.02 -13.25
C MET A 187 -1.16 -10.94 -13.53
N PHE A 188 -0.86 -9.97 -14.40
CA PHE A 188 -1.87 -8.98 -14.83
C PHE A 188 -3.11 -9.66 -15.43
N LYS A 189 -2.93 -10.63 -16.34
CA LYS A 189 -4.03 -11.40 -16.91
C LYS A 189 -4.80 -12.20 -15.86
N GLU A 190 -4.13 -12.74 -14.87
CA GLU A 190 -4.77 -13.45 -13.74
C GLU A 190 -5.58 -12.49 -12.88
N CYS A 191 -5.08 -11.28 -12.59
CA CYS A 191 -5.83 -10.24 -11.87
C CYS A 191 -7.10 -9.81 -12.65
N MET A 192 -7.00 -9.69 -13.97
CA MET A 192 -8.17 -9.31 -14.78
C MET A 192 -9.26 -10.41 -14.85
N ARG A 193 -8.87 -11.68 -14.73
CA ARG A 193 -9.80 -12.83 -14.79
C ARG A 193 -10.48 -13.12 -13.45
N ALA A 194 -9.85 -12.84 -12.32
CA ALA A 194 -10.32 -13.18 -10.96
C ALA A 194 -11.68 -12.54 -10.58
N ASN A 195 -12.24 -11.70 -11.46
CA ASN A 195 -13.45 -10.91 -11.21
C ASN A 195 -14.72 -11.46 -11.84
N THR A 196 -14.73 -12.71 -12.29
CA THR A 196 -16.01 -13.36 -12.58
C THR A 196 -16.57 -13.83 -11.23
N PRO A 197 -17.76 -13.34 -10.78
CA PRO A 197 -18.36 -13.83 -9.55
C PRO A 197 -18.65 -15.32 -9.73
N SER A 198 -17.76 -16.18 -9.28
CA SER A 198 -18.10 -17.56 -9.08
C SER A 198 -19.00 -17.58 -7.84
N ARG A 199 -20.32 -17.61 -8.02
CA ARG A 199 -21.27 -17.96 -6.98
C ARG A 199 -21.07 -19.43 -6.59
N LEU A 200 -19.98 -19.70 -5.91
CA LEU A 200 -19.82 -20.94 -5.16
C LEU A 200 -20.52 -20.70 -3.83
N GLU A 201 -21.63 -21.39 -3.60
CA GLU A 201 -22.34 -21.35 -2.32
C GLU A 201 -21.36 -21.69 -1.19
N GLY A 202 -21.34 -20.84 -0.15
CA GLY A 202 -20.50 -21.03 1.04
C GLY A 202 -19.06 -20.48 0.97
N VAL A 203 -18.65 -19.87 -0.14
CA VAL A 203 -17.35 -19.18 -0.22
C VAL A 203 -17.55 -17.68 -0.03
N PRO A 204 -16.88 -17.01 0.93
CA PRO A 204 -16.97 -15.57 1.07
C PRO A 204 -16.70 -14.86 -0.27
N GLU A 205 -17.50 -13.85 -0.59
CA GLU A 205 -17.50 -13.18 -1.91
C GLU A 205 -16.11 -12.62 -2.27
N TRP A 206 -15.32 -12.20 -1.29
CA TRP A 206 -13.95 -11.71 -1.47
C TRP A 206 -12.98 -12.81 -1.95
N ARG A 207 -13.15 -14.08 -1.51
CA ARG A 207 -12.32 -15.23 -1.97
C ARG A 207 -12.44 -15.48 -3.47
N GLY A 208 -13.52 -15.05 -4.10
CA GLY A 208 -13.64 -15.08 -5.56
C GLY A 208 -12.87 -13.96 -6.27
N ARG A 209 -12.41 -12.93 -5.55
CA ARG A 209 -11.80 -11.73 -6.13
C ARG A 209 -10.30 -11.62 -5.92
N VAL A 210 -9.79 -12.09 -4.76
CA VAL A 210 -8.36 -12.07 -4.41
C VAL A 210 -8.01 -13.39 -3.74
N SER A 211 -7.13 -14.16 -4.34
CA SER A 211 -6.66 -15.39 -3.70
C SER A 211 -5.46 -15.12 -2.77
N LYS A 212 -5.36 -15.90 -1.69
CA LYS A 212 -4.16 -15.90 -0.81
C LYS A 212 -2.87 -16.03 -1.63
N GLN A 213 -2.87 -16.89 -2.65
CA GLN A 213 -1.72 -17.12 -3.50
C GLN A 213 -1.35 -15.88 -4.34
N GLN A 214 -2.34 -15.15 -4.87
CA GLN A 214 -2.09 -13.92 -5.61
C GLN A 214 -1.49 -12.84 -4.69
N THR A 215 -2.05 -12.67 -3.48
CA THR A 215 -1.51 -11.75 -2.47
C THR A 215 -0.04 -12.06 -2.18
N VAL A 216 0.28 -13.32 -1.86
CA VAL A 216 1.67 -13.77 -1.61
C VAL A 216 2.58 -13.52 -2.82
N ASN A 217 2.11 -13.78 -4.04
CA ASN A 217 2.92 -13.59 -5.25
C ASN A 217 3.24 -12.11 -5.48
N VAL A 218 2.27 -11.20 -5.31
CA VAL A 218 2.49 -9.75 -5.41
C VAL A 218 3.48 -9.27 -4.36
N CYS A 219 3.33 -9.72 -3.09
CA CYS A 219 4.28 -9.41 -2.02
C CYS A 219 5.71 -9.84 -2.38
N ARG A 220 5.89 -11.05 -2.94
CA ARG A 220 7.20 -11.55 -3.37
C ARG A 220 7.81 -10.70 -4.46
N ILE A 221 7.00 -10.25 -5.43
CA ILE A 221 7.47 -9.37 -6.51
C ILE A 221 7.89 -8.03 -5.93
N LYS A 222 7.03 -7.38 -5.15
CA LYS A 222 7.37 -6.09 -4.53
C LYS A 222 8.63 -6.20 -3.67
N ASN A 223 8.75 -7.22 -2.83
CA ASN A 223 9.93 -7.44 -2.00
C ASN A 223 11.21 -7.59 -2.84
N ARG A 224 11.14 -8.27 -4.00
CA ARG A 224 12.28 -8.38 -4.92
C ARG A 224 12.71 -7.01 -5.45
N ILE A 225 11.76 -6.19 -5.88
CA ILE A 225 12.04 -4.83 -6.37
C ILE A 225 12.66 -3.97 -5.26
N VAL A 226 12.08 -4.00 -4.06
CA VAL A 226 12.60 -3.26 -2.90
C VAL A 226 14.02 -3.70 -2.53
N ARG A 227 14.31 -5.00 -2.56
CA ARG A 227 15.67 -5.52 -2.30
C ARG A 227 16.69 -5.05 -3.34
N THR A 228 16.25 -4.86 -4.58
CA THR A 228 17.10 -4.35 -5.66
C THR A 228 17.34 -2.85 -5.54
N ASP A 229 16.32 -2.10 -5.09
CA ASP A 229 16.36 -0.64 -4.97
C ASP A 229 15.66 -0.18 -3.66
N PRO A 230 16.32 -0.32 -2.50
CA PRO A 230 15.72 -0.05 -1.20
C PRO A 230 15.40 1.43 -0.97
N TYR A 231 16.15 2.34 -1.62
CA TYR A 231 16.02 3.79 -1.45
C TYR A 231 15.20 4.48 -2.54
N ASP A 232 14.59 3.68 -3.45
CA ASP A 232 13.73 4.22 -4.51
C ASP A 232 14.45 5.25 -5.40
N GLN A 233 15.61 4.87 -5.91
CA GLN A 233 16.45 5.73 -6.75
C GLN A 233 16.55 5.24 -8.21
N GLY A 234 15.85 4.17 -8.57
CA GLY A 234 15.95 3.56 -9.89
C GLY A 234 14.75 2.68 -10.23
N ILE A 235 14.97 1.35 -10.32
CA ILE A 235 13.95 0.40 -10.81
C ILE A 235 12.65 0.42 -9.97
N ARG A 236 12.73 0.74 -8.68
CA ARG A 236 11.54 0.82 -7.81
C ARG A 236 10.56 1.89 -8.27
N HIS A 237 11.01 2.91 -9.03
CA HIS A 237 10.12 3.92 -9.61
C HIS A 237 9.00 3.34 -10.49
N ILE A 238 9.14 2.12 -11.05
CA ILE A 238 8.06 1.48 -11.81
C ILE A 238 6.79 1.31 -10.96
N LEU A 239 6.93 1.18 -9.63
CA LEU A 239 5.80 1.08 -8.70
C LEU A 239 5.03 2.39 -8.54
N ASN A 240 5.52 3.51 -9.12
CA ASN A 240 4.81 4.79 -9.19
C ASN A 240 3.88 4.89 -10.41
N PHE A 241 3.66 3.79 -11.14
CA PHE A 241 2.69 3.76 -12.23
C PHE A 241 1.29 4.20 -11.76
N GLY A 242 0.71 5.18 -12.41
CA GLY A 242 -0.55 5.81 -12.02
C GLY A 242 -0.46 6.85 -10.89
N HIS A 243 0.59 6.84 -10.07
CA HIS A 243 0.69 7.69 -8.87
C HIS A 243 0.82 9.18 -9.19
N THR A 244 1.51 9.55 -10.27
CA THR A 244 1.65 10.97 -10.68
C THR A 244 0.28 11.65 -10.83
N PHE A 245 -0.68 10.94 -11.40
CA PHE A 245 -2.05 11.41 -11.58
C PHE A 245 -2.90 11.09 -10.34
N GLY A 246 -2.72 9.90 -9.78
CA GLY A 246 -3.48 9.40 -8.63
C GLY A 246 -3.36 10.29 -7.39
N HIS A 247 -2.16 10.72 -7.01
CA HIS A 247 -1.96 11.59 -5.85
C HIS A 247 -2.69 12.95 -5.99
N ALA A 248 -2.63 13.56 -7.18
CA ALA A 248 -3.37 14.79 -7.43
C ALA A 248 -4.89 14.57 -7.31
N ILE A 249 -5.40 13.46 -7.85
CA ILE A 249 -6.82 13.09 -7.77
C ILE A 249 -7.22 12.80 -6.32
N GLU A 250 -6.39 12.07 -5.57
CA GLU A 250 -6.59 11.74 -4.15
C GLU A 250 -6.83 13.01 -3.33
N VAL A 251 -5.95 14.00 -3.48
CA VAL A 251 -6.06 15.29 -2.79
C VAL A 251 -7.30 16.06 -3.23
N TYR A 252 -7.53 16.15 -4.54
CA TYR A 252 -8.62 16.95 -5.10
C TYR A 252 -10.01 16.39 -4.79
N ARG A 253 -10.18 15.07 -4.90
CA ARG A 253 -11.47 14.39 -4.74
C ARG A 253 -11.64 13.75 -3.36
N GLN A 254 -10.60 13.76 -2.51
CA GLN A 254 -10.58 13.09 -1.19
C GLN A 254 -10.96 11.60 -1.29
N LEU A 255 -10.43 10.92 -2.32
CA LEU A 255 -10.69 9.50 -2.57
C LEU A 255 -9.75 8.60 -1.77
N PRO A 256 -10.15 7.36 -1.49
CA PRO A 256 -9.22 6.33 -1.03
C PRO A 256 -8.05 6.18 -2.00
N HIS A 257 -6.85 6.00 -1.44
CA HIS A 257 -5.58 6.01 -2.18
C HIS A 257 -5.61 5.10 -3.42
N GLY A 258 -5.95 3.82 -3.25
CA GLY A 258 -5.94 2.86 -4.35
C GLY A 258 -6.95 3.20 -5.44
N ILE A 259 -8.15 3.73 -5.08
CA ILE A 259 -9.14 4.17 -6.06
C ILE A 259 -8.57 5.33 -6.89
N ALA A 260 -7.93 6.31 -6.24
CA ALA A 260 -7.29 7.43 -6.94
C ALA A 260 -6.15 6.94 -7.85
N VAL A 261 -5.31 6.00 -7.37
CA VAL A 261 -4.27 5.34 -8.18
C VAL A 261 -4.88 4.55 -9.33
N GLY A 262 -6.02 3.89 -9.13
CA GLY A 262 -6.76 3.18 -10.18
C GLY A 262 -7.17 4.11 -11.33
N ILE A 263 -7.70 5.29 -11.01
CA ILE A 263 -7.99 6.34 -12.00
C ILE A 263 -6.69 6.81 -12.67
N GLY A 264 -5.65 7.05 -11.88
CA GLY A 264 -4.33 7.47 -12.37
C GLY A 264 -3.68 6.45 -13.31
N MET A 265 -3.87 5.14 -13.05
CA MET A 265 -3.43 4.09 -13.96
C MET A 265 -4.20 4.13 -15.30
N GLN A 266 -5.50 4.47 -15.29
CA GLN A 266 -6.28 4.61 -16.51
C GLN A 266 -5.74 5.77 -17.37
N VAL A 267 -5.42 6.92 -16.74
CA VAL A 267 -4.74 8.05 -17.42
C VAL A 267 -3.39 7.62 -17.99
N ALA A 268 -2.55 6.97 -17.16
CA ALA A 268 -1.23 6.51 -17.59
C ALA A 268 -1.29 5.49 -18.72
N MET A 269 -2.25 4.57 -18.72
CA MET A 269 -2.46 3.60 -19.81
C MET A 269 -2.94 4.30 -21.10
N TYR A 270 -3.83 5.28 -21.03
CA TYR A 270 -4.22 6.06 -22.20
C TYR A 270 -3.01 6.76 -22.83
N LEU A 271 -2.20 7.42 -22.01
CA LEU A 271 -0.94 8.04 -22.45
C LEU A 271 0.03 7.01 -23.04
N SER A 272 0.08 5.80 -22.46
CA SER A 272 0.90 4.69 -22.95
C SER A 272 0.48 4.25 -24.35
N VAL A 273 -0.82 4.16 -24.63
CA VAL A 273 -1.34 3.87 -25.98
C VAL A 273 -0.89 4.93 -26.98
N LYS A 274 -1.01 6.20 -26.62
CA LYS A 274 -0.70 7.33 -27.52
C LYS A 274 0.79 7.53 -27.75
N LYS A 275 1.64 7.23 -26.78
CA LYS A 275 3.03 7.68 -26.74
C LYS A 275 4.07 6.58 -26.87
N VAL A 276 3.82 5.41 -26.28
CA VAL A 276 4.82 4.33 -26.19
C VAL A 276 4.36 2.98 -26.77
N GLY A 277 3.16 2.95 -27.39
CA GLY A 277 2.71 1.80 -28.17
C GLY A 277 1.98 0.71 -27.40
N LEU A 278 1.48 0.97 -26.18
CA LEU A 278 0.61 0.03 -25.48
C LEU A 278 -0.61 -0.32 -26.34
N SER A 279 -1.00 -1.58 -26.37
CA SER A 279 -2.18 -2.03 -27.11
C SER A 279 -3.47 -1.43 -26.50
N GLU A 280 -4.38 -0.96 -27.36
CA GLU A 280 -5.71 -0.50 -26.93
C GLU A 280 -6.51 -1.62 -26.23
N GLU A 281 -6.27 -2.88 -26.57
CA GLU A 281 -6.91 -4.03 -25.91
C GLU A 281 -6.56 -4.07 -24.42
N VAL A 282 -5.30 -3.82 -24.06
CA VAL A 282 -4.85 -3.77 -22.65
C VAL A 282 -5.53 -2.63 -21.92
N TYR A 283 -5.59 -1.44 -22.50
CA TYR A 283 -6.27 -0.28 -21.92
C TYR A 283 -7.77 -0.56 -21.71
N ASN A 284 -8.44 -1.11 -22.72
CA ASN A 284 -9.87 -1.42 -22.65
C ASN A 284 -10.15 -2.51 -21.61
N THR A 285 -9.32 -3.56 -21.56
CA THR A 285 -9.44 -4.64 -20.56
C THR A 285 -9.34 -4.08 -19.15
N TYR A 286 -8.32 -3.25 -18.87
CA TYR A 286 -8.18 -2.60 -17.58
C TYR A 286 -9.37 -1.68 -17.25
N SER A 287 -9.77 -0.83 -18.19
CA SER A 287 -10.86 0.13 -18.00
C SER A 287 -12.21 -0.56 -17.70
N GLN A 288 -12.48 -1.68 -18.38
CA GLN A 288 -13.67 -2.47 -18.11
C GLN A 288 -13.62 -3.12 -16.72
N TRP A 289 -12.49 -3.74 -16.39
CA TRP A 289 -12.25 -4.34 -15.07
C TRP A 289 -12.41 -3.31 -13.96
N PHE A 290 -11.75 -2.14 -14.09
CA PHE A 290 -11.79 -1.09 -13.09
C PHE A 290 -13.21 -0.59 -12.81
N ARG A 291 -14.01 -0.35 -13.86
CA ARG A 291 -15.43 0.02 -13.71
C ARG A 291 -16.25 -1.06 -12.98
N GLN A 292 -15.97 -2.33 -13.27
CA GLN A 292 -16.61 -3.43 -12.55
C GLN A 292 -16.27 -3.40 -11.06
N GLN A 293 -15.01 -3.13 -10.69
CA GLN A 293 -14.63 -3.01 -9.28
C GLN A 293 -15.37 -1.86 -8.60
N LEU A 294 -15.37 -0.67 -9.20
CA LEU A 294 -16.06 0.50 -8.66
C LEU A 294 -17.57 0.24 -8.46
N SER A 295 -18.20 -0.48 -9.39
CA SER A 295 -19.63 -0.83 -9.27
C SER A 295 -19.93 -1.71 -8.05
N THR A 296 -18.98 -2.51 -7.58
CA THR A 296 -19.16 -3.38 -6.40
C THR A 296 -19.22 -2.62 -5.07
N ILE A 297 -18.73 -1.39 -5.06
CA ILE A 297 -18.77 -0.47 -3.93
C ILE A 297 -19.72 0.71 -4.18
N ASN A 298 -20.60 0.58 -5.18
CA ASN A 298 -21.54 1.62 -5.60
C ASN A 298 -20.89 2.98 -5.94
N TYR A 299 -19.60 2.96 -6.34
CA TYR A 299 -18.88 4.16 -6.73
C TYR A 299 -19.04 4.41 -8.25
N GLN A 300 -19.46 5.62 -8.60
CA GLN A 300 -19.52 6.07 -9.98
C GLN A 300 -18.37 7.03 -10.28
N LEU A 301 -17.61 6.70 -11.33
CA LEU A 301 -16.53 7.57 -11.78
C LEU A 301 -17.12 8.90 -12.30
N SER A 302 -16.82 9.99 -11.63
CA SER A 302 -17.22 11.31 -12.10
C SER A 302 -16.34 11.75 -13.27
N VAL A 303 -16.94 12.26 -14.32
CA VAL A 303 -16.21 12.85 -15.47
C VAL A 303 -15.38 14.04 -15.01
N PHE A 304 -14.14 14.14 -15.50
CA PHE A 304 -13.31 15.31 -15.29
C PHE A 304 -13.60 16.35 -16.37
N ASN A 305 -13.85 17.57 -15.96
CA ASN A 305 -13.99 18.69 -16.88
C ASN A 305 -12.69 19.53 -16.91
N LEU A 306 -12.61 20.51 -17.83
CA LEU A 306 -11.41 21.33 -17.98
C LEU A 306 -11.02 22.09 -16.69
N LYS A 307 -11.99 22.52 -15.87
CA LYS A 307 -11.69 23.21 -14.60
C LYS A 307 -11.05 22.27 -13.60
N ASP A 308 -11.54 21.02 -13.52
CA ASP A 308 -10.94 19.99 -12.68
C ASP A 308 -9.47 19.78 -13.08
N ILE A 309 -9.21 19.65 -14.38
CA ILE A 309 -7.87 19.38 -14.91
C ILE A 309 -6.92 20.55 -14.65
N GLU A 310 -7.35 21.80 -14.84
CA GLU A 310 -6.54 22.99 -14.54
C GLU A 310 -6.20 23.11 -13.04
N TYR A 311 -7.02 22.54 -12.15
CA TYR A 311 -6.70 22.44 -10.73
C TYR A 311 -5.70 21.31 -10.44
N LEU A 312 -5.81 20.19 -11.16
CA LEU A 312 -4.96 19.02 -10.96
C LEU A 312 -3.52 19.20 -11.46
N LEU A 313 -3.32 19.93 -12.57
CA LEU A 313 -2.00 20.11 -13.18
C LEU A 313 -0.95 20.71 -12.22
N PRO A 314 -1.22 21.79 -11.47
CA PRO A 314 -0.28 22.29 -10.47
C PRO A 314 0.07 21.28 -9.38
N LEU A 315 -0.90 20.46 -8.94
CA LEU A 315 -0.66 19.42 -7.93
C LEU A 315 0.28 18.34 -8.46
N MET A 316 0.13 17.93 -9.72
CA MET A 316 1.01 16.95 -10.38
C MET A 316 2.44 17.48 -10.51
N HIS A 317 2.61 18.76 -10.81
CA HIS A 317 3.93 19.39 -10.91
C HIS A 317 4.62 19.56 -9.54
N GLN A 318 3.86 19.70 -8.45
CA GLN A 318 4.40 19.79 -7.09
C GLN A 318 4.93 18.44 -6.57
N ASP A 319 4.26 17.34 -6.88
CA ASP A 319 4.64 15.99 -6.43
C ASP A 319 5.98 15.55 -7.07
N LYS A 320 6.28 16.02 -8.27
CA LYS A 320 7.53 15.73 -8.97
C LYS A 320 8.24 17.03 -9.36
N LYS A 321 9.16 17.48 -8.50
CA LYS A 321 10.11 18.56 -8.83
C LYS A 321 11.00 18.13 -10.00
N SER A 322 10.49 18.23 -11.24
CA SER A 322 11.37 18.22 -12.39
C SER A 322 12.11 19.57 -12.45
N ALA A 323 13.44 19.52 -12.52
CA ALA A 323 14.27 20.73 -12.59
C ALA A 323 13.91 21.63 -13.80
N ASP A 324 13.17 21.08 -14.79
CA ASP A 324 12.86 21.71 -16.07
C ASP A 324 11.37 22.07 -16.24
N GLY A 325 10.53 21.89 -15.21
CA GLY A 325 9.09 22.17 -15.30
C GLY A 325 8.28 21.15 -16.13
N GLU A 326 8.90 20.05 -16.58
CA GLU A 326 8.23 18.99 -17.32
C GLU A 326 7.61 17.95 -16.38
N LEU A 327 6.42 17.45 -16.71
CA LEU A 327 5.79 16.37 -15.98
C LEU A 327 6.36 15.03 -16.45
N ARG A 328 6.88 14.24 -15.53
CA ARG A 328 7.41 12.90 -15.82
C ARG A 328 6.57 11.84 -15.11
N CYS A 329 6.29 10.74 -15.80
CA CYS A 329 5.49 9.66 -15.25
C CYS A 329 6.01 8.29 -15.74
N VAL A 330 5.48 7.22 -15.12
CA VAL A 330 5.71 5.86 -15.57
C VAL A 330 4.65 5.52 -16.62
N LEU A 331 5.08 5.02 -17.78
CA LEU A 331 4.22 4.51 -18.84
C LEU A 331 4.55 3.03 -19.13
N LEU A 332 3.69 2.35 -19.89
CA LEU A 332 3.82 0.93 -20.25
C LEU A 332 3.93 0.75 -21.77
N GLN A 333 4.94 0.03 -22.24
CA GLN A 333 4.95 -0.47 -23.62
C GLN A 333 4.03 -1.69 -23.78
N GLU A 334 4.09 -2.58 -22.78
CA GLU A 334 3.22 -3.74 -22.64
C GLU A 334 3.17 -4.15 -21.15
N PRO A 335 2.19 -4.99 -20.70
CA PRO A 335 2.20 -5.51 -19.35
C PRO A 335 3.51 -6.26 -19.03
N GLY A 336 4.22 -5.80 -17.99
CA GLY A 336 5.54 -6.29 -17.60
C GLY A 336 6.71 -5.44 -18.13
N ALA A 337 6.46 -4.47 -19.02
CA ALA A 337 7.46 -3.58 -19.60
C ALA A 337 7.14 -2.11 -19.31
N ALA A 338 7.46 -1.67 -18.09
CA ALA A 338 7.29 -0.30 -17.64
C ALA A 338 8.51 0.57 -18.01
N MET A 339 8.25 1.80 -18.42
CA MET A 339 9.22 2.85 -18.70
C MET A 339 9.10 3.93 -17.64
N ILE A 340 10.20 4.25 -16.96
CA ILE A 340 10.25 5.34 -15.97
C ILE A 340 10.61 6.66 -16.65
N ASP A 341 10.29 7.78 -15.99
CA ASP A 341 10.69 9.14 -16.37
C ASP A 341 10.28 9.56 -17.79
N VAL A 342 9.15 9.05 -18.29
CA VAL A 342 8.62 9.47 -19.59
C VAL A 342 7.98 10.85 -19.44
N THR A 343 8.48 11.80 -20.22
CA THR A 343 7.96 13.18 -20.25
C THR A 343 6.59 13.24 -20.94
N VAL A 344 5.66 13.94 -20.32
CA VAL A 344 4.33 14.22 -20.87
C VAL A 344 4.03 15.72 -20.75
N SER A 345 3.41 16.28 -21.77
CA SER A 345 2.97 17.68 -21.77
C SER A 345 1.61 17.83 -21.08
N ASP A 346 1.33 19.05 -20.59
CA ASP A 346 0.02 19.37 -20.01
C ASP A 346 -1.13 19.13 -20.99
N ASN A 347 -0.91 19.33 -22.31
CA ASN A 347 -1.92 19.06 -23.33
C ASN A 347 -2.21 17.57 -23.48
N GLU A 348 -1.19 16.70 -23.42
CA GLU A 348 -1.36 15.25 -23.43
C GLU A 348 -2.11 14.79 -22.16
N VAL A 349 -1.83 15.39 -21.02
CA VAL A 349 -2.55 15.12 -19.76
C VAL A 349 -4.02 15.55 -19.86
N ARG A 350 -4.31 16.75 -20.38
CA ARG A 350 -5.69 17.23 -20.61
C ARG A 350 -6.46 16.26 -21.50
N ASP A 351 -5.86 15.85 -22.62
CA ASP A 351 -6.46 14.90 -23.55
C ASP A 351 -6.78 13.57 -22.84
N ALA A 352 -5.83 13.05 -22.05
CA ALA A 352 -6.02 11.79 -21.34
C ALA A 352 -7.18 11.86 -20.32
N PHE A 353 -7.29 12.93 -19.54
CA PHE A 353 -8.39 13.09 -18.58
C PHE A 353 -9.76 13.24 -19.25
N LEU A 354 -9.85 13.95 -20.39
CA LEU A 354 -11.10 14.10 -21.14
C LEU A 354 -11.56 12.79 -21.81
N HIS A 355 -10.66 11.83 -21.99
CA HIS A 355 -10.97 10.51 -22.55
C HIS A 355 -11.30 9.44 -21.46
N LEU A 356 -11.24 9.79 -20.19
CA LEU A 356 -11.74 8.91 -19.11
C LEU A 356 -13.27 8.80 -19.23
N LYS A 357 -13.75 7.59 -19.55
CA LYS A 357 -15.17 7.29 -19.74
C LYS A 357 -15.70 6.37 -18.66
#